data_3955c79f43bea153f97166237447ca84
#
_entry.id   3955c79f43bea153f97166237447ca84
#
_cell.length_a   1.000
_cell.length_b   1.000
_cell.length_c   1.000
_cell.angle_alpha   90.00
_cell.angle_beta   90.00
_cell.angle_gamma   90.00
#
_symmetry.space_group_name_H-M   'P 1'
#
loop_
_entity.id
_entity.type
_entity.pdbx_description
1 polymer ?
#
loop_
_entity_poly.entity_id
_entity_poly.type
_entity_poly.pdbx_seq_one_letter_code
_entity_poly.pdbx_strand_id
1 'polypeptide(L)'
;IKLLDFNVIAKVVAVYPGPVITRFEIEPDAGVKVSKITNLAKDIARSLAVVSVRVVEVIPGKPYIGIEIPNEDREIVNFQEVLSSESFDSAKSALTLALGHDIGGEPVVADLAKMPHLLVAGTTGSGKSVGVNAMLLSLLYKAGPDKVRLLLIDPKMLELSVYEGIPHLLAPVVTDMKEAASGLRWCVAEMERRYKLMASAGVRNLAGFNRKVEDAIAAGEPMKDPFWVAEEEYNAGEE
;
A
#
# COMPACT_ATOMS: atom_id res chain seq x y z
N ILE A 1 16.70 31.44 12.51
CA ILE A 1 16.27 32.83 12.85
C ILE A 1 14.87 32.80 13.47
N LYS A 2 13.86 32.22 12.87
CA LYS A 2 12.48 32.23 13.40
C LYS A 2 12.30 31.52 14.75
N LEU A 3 13.10 30.48 15.06
CA LEU A 3 13.06 29.81 16.36
C LEU A 3 13.57 30.70 17.48
N LEU A 4 14.47 31.62 17.20
CA LEU A 4 14.96 32.61 18.16
C LEU A 4 13.85 33.54 18.64
N ASP A 5 12.88 33.87 17.80
CA ASP A 5 11.73 34.71 18.16
C ASP A 5 10.87 34.06 19.28
N PHE A 6 11.01 32.74 19.45
CA PHE A 6 10.34 31.95 20.49
C PHE A 6 11.27 31.49 21.62
N ASN A 7 12.44 32.11 21.75
CA ASN A 7 13.46 31.72 22.73
C ASN A 7 13.89 30.24 22.61
N VAL A 8 14.01 29.76 21.37
CA VAL A 8 14.55 28.44 21.03
C VAL A 8 15.83 28.63 20.23
N ILE A 9 16.95 28.28 20.83
CA ILE A 9 18.25 28.30 20.15
C ILE A 9 18.47 26.92 19.54
N ALA A 10 18.66 26.87 18.24
CA ALA A 10 18.93 25.66 17.50
C ALA A 10 19.75 25.97 16.24
N LYS A 11 20.58 25.03 15.84
CA LYS A 11 21.39 25.10 14.62
C LYS A 11 20.76 24.25 13.53
N VAL A 12 20.63 24.77 12.32
CA VAL A 12 20.28 23.98 11.14
C VAL A 12 21.54 23.21 10.71
N VAL A 13 21.44 21.88 10.72
CA VAL A 13 22.55 20.97 10.35
C VAL A 13 22.42 20.42 8.96
N ALA A 14 21.20 20.27 8.45
CA ALA A 14 20.94 19.79 7.10
C ALA A 14 19.61 20.34 6.57
N VAL A 15 19.49 20.41 5.24
CA VAL A 15 18.27 20.77 4.53
C VAL A 15 18.04 19.76 3.41
N TYR A 16 16.87 19.17 3.38
CA TYR A 16 16.44 18.20 2.38
C TYR A 16 15.22 18.76 1.64
N PRO A 17 15.44 19.41 0.47
CA PRO A 17 14.35 19.86 -0.36
C PRO A 17 13.68 18.66 -1.03
N GLY A 18 12.36 18.57 -0.92
CA GLY A 18 11.53 17.58 -1.62
C GLY A 18 10.55 18.25 -2.58
N PRO A 19 9.77 17.47 -3.35
CA PRO A 19 8.84 18.02 -4.35
C PRO A 19 7.67 18.80 -3.74
N VAL A 20 7.26 18.46 -2.53
CA VAL A 20 6.10 19.05 -1.84
C VAL A 20 6.48 19.69 -0.51
N ILE A 21 7.44 19.09 0.20
CA ILE A 21 7.87 19.46 1.55
C ILE A 21 9.38 19.57 1.57
N THR A 22 9.90 20.57 2.29
CA THR A 22 11.32 20.66 2.62
C THR A 22 11.51 20.32 4.09
N ARG A 23 12.41 19.37 4.39
CA ARG A 23 12.81 19.01 5.75
C ARG A 23 14.07 19.75 6.15
N PHE A 24 14.00 20.43 7.27
CA PHE A 24 15.16 21.00 7.96
C PHE A 24 15.51 20.11 9.15
N GLU A 25 16.74 19.62 9.21
CA GLU A 25 17.25 18.97 10.40
C GLU A 25 17.93 20.00 11.27
N ILE A 26 17.52 20.07 12.52
CA ILE A 26 18.04 21.04 13.49
C ILE A 26 18.61 20.32 14.70
N GLU A 27 19.66 20.90 15.26
CA GLU A 27 20.26 20.53 16.52
C GLU A 27 19.90 21.61 17.55
N PRO A 28 19.00 21.29 18.50
CA PRO A 28 18.68 22.22 19.59
C PRO A 28 19.86 22.35 20.55
N ASP A 29 20.01 23.51 21.15
CA ASP A 29 20.99 23.74 22.23
C ASP A 29 20.69 22.83 23.44
N ALA A 30 21.75 22.58 24.21
CA ALA A 30 21.65 21.80 25.43
C ALA A 30 20.57 22.35 26.37
N GLY A 31 19.68 21.46 26.86
CA GLY A 31 18.58 21.83 27.73
C GLY A 31 17.28 22.24 27.03
N VAL A 32 17.26 22.39 25.71
CA VAL A 32 16.02 22.61 24.96
C VAL A 32 15.26 21.30 24.83
N LYS A 33 14.07 21.21 25.43
CA LYS A 33 13.20 20.02 25.30
C LYS A 33 12.52 20.00 23.94
N VAL A 34 12.47 18.81 23.32
CA VAL A 34 11.79 18.59 22.03
C VAL A 34 10.33 19.04 22.09
N SER A 35 9.65 18.74 23.18
CA SER A 35 8.24 19.13 23.40
C SER A 35 8.02 20.65 23.31
N LYS A 36 9.02 21.48 23.65
CA LYS A 36 8.92 22.93 23.46
C LYS A 36 8.78 23.29 21.99
N ILE A 37 9.56 22.65 21.12
CA ILE A 37 9.52 22.88 19.67
C ILE A 37 8.22 22.34 19.07
N THR A 38 7.78 21.14 19.47
CA THR A 38 6.53 20.54 19.01
C THR A 38 5.32 21.41 19.35
N ASN A 39 5.28 21.95 20.57
CA ASN A 39 4.20 22.85 21.00
C ASN A 39 4.18 24.19 20.25
N LEU A 40 5.30 24.61 19.70
CA LEU A 40 5.43 25.84 18.90
C LEU A 40 5.10 25.62 17.40
N ALA A 41 4.76 24.41 16.95
CA ALA A 41 4.55 24.13 15.54
C ALA A 41 3.55 25.08 14.85
N LYS A 42 2.44 25.40 15.54
CA LYS A 42 1.44 26.34 15.04
C LYS A 42 1.94 27.79 14.95
N ASP A 43 2.72 28.21 15.93
CA ASP A 43 3.30 29.56 15.97
C ASP A 43 4.40 29.72 14.92
N ILE A 44 5.19 28.67 14.72
CA ILE A 44 6.20 28.61 13.65
C ILE A 44 5.50 28.69 12.29
N ALA A 45 4.43 27.90 12.07
CA ALA A 45 3.65 27.94 10.84
C ALA A 45 3.11 29.35 10.55
N ARG A 46 2.53 29.99 11.56
CA ARG A 46 2.04 31.37 11.47
C ARG A 46 3.17 32.35 11.13
N SER A 47 4.32 32.23 11.78
CA SER A 47 5.47 33.15 11.56
C SER A 47 6.11 32.98 10.17
N LEU A 48 5.96 31.80 9.57
CA LEU A 48 6.45 31.49 8.23
C LEU A 48 5.39 31.67 7.14
N ALA A 49 4.16 32.07 7.52
CA ALA A 49 3.00 32.19 6.63
C ALA A 49 2.69 30.92 5.83
N VAL A 50 2.91 29.73 6.44
CA VAL A 50 2.60 28.43 5.86
C VAL A 50 1.38 27.81 6.54
N VAL A 51 0.71 26.87 5.84
CA VAL A 51 -0.52 26.23 6.32
C VAL A 51 -0.28 25.40 7.59
N SER A 52 0.86 24.70 7.65
CA SER A 52 1.23 23.84 8.79
C SER A 52 2.73 23.61 8.81
N VAL A 53 3.24 23.26 9.99
CA VAL A 53 4.61 22.78 10.19
C VAL A 53 4.53 21.48 10.95
N ARG A 54 5.23 20.45 10.48
CA ARG A 54 5.35 19.17 11.19
C ARG A 54 6.70 19.06 11.85
N VAL A 55 6.68 18.76 13.14
CA VAL A 55 7.90 18.47 13.92
C VAL A 55 8.08 16.95 14.00
N VAL A 56 9.22 16.46 13.52
CA VAL A 56 9.64 15.07 13.63
C VAL A 56 10.60 14.98 14.81
N GLU A 57 10.09 14.50 15.93
CA GLU A 57 10.81 14.52 17.22
C GLU A 57 12.00 13.58 17.24
N VAL A 58 11.93 12.47 16.51
CA VAL A 58 12.97 11.44 16.46
C VAL A 58 13.24 11.08 15.01
N ILE A 59 14.49 11.26 14.58
CA ILE A 59 14.99 10.78 13.29
C ILE A 59 15.89 9.57 13.59
N PRO A 60 15.55 8.36 13.11
CA PRO A 60 16.35 7.17 13.38
C PRO A 60 17.83 7.34 13.04
N GLY A 61 18.72 7.02 13.99
CA GLY A 61 20.16 7.11 13.80
C GLY A 61 20.76 8.53 13.84
N LYS A 62 19.97 9.55 14.18
CA LYS A 62 20.42 10.94 14.24
C LYS A 62 20.00 11.61 15.56
N PRO A 63 20.84 12.47 16.17
CA PRO A 63 20.49 13.23 17.37
C PRO A 63 19.75 14.53 17.04
N TYR A 64 19.18 14.66 15.85
CA TYR A 64 18.54 15.87 15.32
C TYR A 64 17.02 15.75 15.33
N ILE A 65 16.37 16.91 15.28
CA ILE A 65 14.92 17.04 15.14
C ILE A 65 14.64 17.48 13.69
N GLY A 66 13.62 16.90 13.07
CA GLY A 66 13.14 17.33 11.75
C GLY A 66 12.06 18.40 11.88
N ILE A 67 12.15 19.44 11.07
CA ILE A 67 11.06 20.39 10.83
C ILE A 67 10.70 20.33 9.36
N GLU A 68 9.48 19.86 9.06
CA GLU A 68 8.97 19.75 7.70
C GLU A 68 8.05 20.93 7.41
N ILE A 69 8.38 21.65 6.35
CA ILE A 69 7.69 22.86 5.92
C ILE A 69 7.19 22.65 4.49
N PRO A 70 5.88 22.85 4.20
CA PRO A 70 5.36 22.80 2.85
C PRO A 70 6.06 23.80 1.94
N ASN A 71 6.42 23.36 0.73
CA ASN A 71 6.96 24.28 -0.28
C ASN A 71 5.89 25.27 -0.73
N GLU A 72 6.30 26.48 -1.08
CA GLU A 72 5.43 27.48 -1.70
C GLU A 72 5.00 27.01 -3.09
N ASP A 73 5.96 26.60 -3.91
CA ASP A 73 5.74 25.93 -5.19
C ASP A 73 5.83 24.42 -4.99
N ARG A 74 4.70 23.73 -5.19
CA ARG A 74 4.62 22.26 -5.04
C ARG A 74 4.68 21.61 -6.40
N GLU A 75 5.55 20.63 -6.55
CA GLU A 75 5.61 19.80 -7.73
C GLU A 75 4.48 18.76 -7.73
N ILE A 76 3.97 18.45 -8.91
CA ILE A 76 3.01 17.35 -9.10
C ILE A 76 3.81 16.05 -9.15
N VAL A 77 3.49 15.13 -8.24
CA VAL A 77 4.06 13.77 -8.27
C VAL A 77 3.24 12.92 -9.23
N ASN A 78 3.85 12.53 -10.34
CA ASN A 78 3.18 11.70 -11.34
C ASN A 78 3.26 10.23 -10.96
N PHE A 79 2.12 9.55 -10.98
CA PHE A 79 2.05 8.12 -10.67
C PHE A 79 2.91 7.27 -11.63
N GLN A 80 2.98 7.67 -12.89
CA GLN A 80 3.81 7.00 -13.92
C GLN A 80 5.30 6.97 -13.53
N GLU A 81 5.82 8.00 -12.88
CA GLU A 81 7.22 8.05 -12.45
C GLU A 81 7.52 6.94 -11.45
N VAL A 82 6.61 6.69 -10.52
CA VAL A 82 6.75 5.61 -9.54
C VAL A 82 6.64 4.24 -10.21
N LEU A 83 5.69 4.05 -11.13
CA LEU A 83 5.53 2.80 -11.88
C LEU A 83 6.74 2.47 -12.75
N SER A 84 7.42 3.50 -13.31
CA SER A 84 8.60 3.35 -14.15
C SER A 84 9.91 3.32 -13.35
N SER A 85 9.83 3.40 -12.02
CA SER A 85 11.02 3.39 -11.16
C SER A 85 11.65 2.00 -11.07
N GLU A 86 12.96 1.97 -10.89
CA GLU A 86 13.68 0.72 -10.62
C GLU A 86 13.15 0.01 -9.37
N SER A 87 12.74 0.77 -8.35
CA SER A 87 12.15 0.23 -7.12
C SER A 87 10.87 -0.57 -7.38
N PHE A 88 10.04 -0.11 -8.31
CA PHE A 88 8.82 -0.83 -8.69
C PHE A 88 9.14 -1.99 -9.64
N ASP A 89 9.97 -1.78 -10.64
CA ASP A 89 10.29 -2.78 -11.67
C ASP A 89 11.02 -3.99 -11.08
N SER A 90 12.05 -3.77 -10.26
CA SER A 90 12.85 -4.83 -9.63
C SER A 90 12.13 -5.60 -8.51
N ALA A 91 11.01 -5.08 -8.00
CA ALA A 91 10.23 -5.73 -6.96
C ALA A 91 9.61 -7.05 -7.46
N LYS A 92 9.90 -8.16 -6.77
CA LYS A 92 9.52 -9.52 -7.20
C LYS A 92 8.08 -9.89 -6.90
N SER A 93 7.44 -9.22 -5.93
CA SER A 93 6.07 -9.54 -5.53
C SER A 93 5.08 -9.10 -6.59
N ALA A 94 4.15 -9.97 -6.99
CA ALA A 94 3.00 -9.64 -7.82
C ALA A 94 2.05 -8.64 -7.12
N LEU A 95 2.14 -8.51 -5.80
CA LEU A 95 1.34 -7.60 -4.97
C LEU A 95 2.10 -6.32 -4.59
N THR A 96 3.08 -5.91 -5.40
CA THR A 96 3.80 -4.64 -5.22
C THR A 96 2.91 -3.45 -5.54
N LEU A 97 2.85 -2.50 -4.62
CA LEU A 97 2.11 -1.25 -4.73
C LEU A 97 3.08 -0.08 -4.94
N ALA A 98 2.79 0.77 -5.91
CA ALA A 98 3.42 2.07 -6.07
C ALA A 98 2.66 3.09 -5.21
N LEU A 99 3.28 3.59 -4.14
CA LEU A 99 2.61 4.46 -3.18
C LEU A 99 2.78 5.95 -3.47
N GLY A 100 3.87 6.33 -4.15
CA GLY A 100 4.22 7.71 -4.43
C GLY A 100 5.70 7.97 -4.21
N HIS A 101 6.02 9.20 -3.84
CA HIS A 101 7.38 9.60 -3.45
C HIS A 101 7.45 9.89 -1.94
N ASP A 102 8.61 9.65 -1.36
CA ASP A 102 8.89 10.14 -0.02
C ASP A 102 9.12 11.66 -0.02
N ILE A 103 9.41 12.24 1.14
CA ILE A 103 9.65 13.67 1.25
C ILE A 103 10.89 14.16 0.49
N GLY A 104 11.83 13.27 0.19
CA GLY A 104 13.03 13.55 -0.59
C GLY A 104 12.81 13.45 -2.11
N GLY A 105 11.65 12.93 -2.53
CA GLY A 105 11.33 12.71 -3.93
C GLY A 105 11.70 11.31 -4.45
N GLU A 106 12.09 10.39 -3.56
CA GLU A 106 12.42 9.01 -3.94
C GLU A 106 11.14 8.15 -4.06
N PRO A 107 11.04 7.28 -5.08
CA PRO A 107 9.90 6.39 -5.25
C PRO A 107 9.72 5.43 -4.07
N VAL A 108 8.50 5.35 -3.54
CA VAL A 108 8.12 4.45 -2.45
C VAL A 108 7.22 3.35 -2.96
N VAL A 109 7.63 2.11 -2.76
CA VAL A 109 6.87 0.91 -3.07
C VAL A 109 6.65 0.07 -1.82
N ALA A 110 5.57 -0.70 -1.78
CA ALA A 110 5.27 -1.61 -0.69
C ALA A 110 4.73 -2.93 -1.22
N ASP A 111 4.89 -3.99 -0.46
CA ASP A 111 4.36 -5.31 -0.78
C ASP A 111 3.10 -5.57 0.05
N LEU A 112 1.94 -5.63 -0.62
CA LEU A 112 0.66 -5.88 0.03
C LEU A 112 0.63 -7.25 0.72
N ALA A 113 1.36 -8.25 0.21
CA ALA A 113 1.44 -9.57 0.83
C ALA A 113 2.06 -9.54 2.23
N LYS A 114 2.90 -8.54 2.53
CA LYS A 114 3.52 -8.34 3.84
C LYS A 114 2.63 -7.55 4.82
N MET A 115 1.59 -6.92 4.34
CA MET A 115 0.66 -6.14 5.17
C MET A 115 -0.51 -6.94 5.74
N PRO A 116 -0.88 -8.06 5.25
CA PRO A 116 -1.83 -8.56 4.27
C PRO A 116 -3.23 -7.96 4.40
N HIS A 117 -3.51 -7.27 5.51
CA HIS A 117 -4.74 -6.52 5.77
C HIS A 117 -4.39 -5.04 5.90
N LEU A 118 -4.83 -4.24 4.94
CA LEU A 118 -4.54 -2.81 4.90
C LEU A 118 -5.82 -2.01 5.09
N LEU A 119 -5.85 -1.18 6.13
CA LEU A 119 -6.89 -0.18 6.32
C LEU A 119 -6.45 1.14 5.70
N VAL A 120 -7.22 1.63 4.74
CA VAL A 120 -7.03 2.95 4.12
C VAL A 120 -8.15 3.88 4.56
N ALA A 121 -7.82 4.91 5.31
CA ALA A 121 -8.77 5.89 5.83
C ALA A 121 -8.40 7.31 5.42
N GLY A 122 -9.41 8.15 5.26
CA GLY A 122 -9.23 9.56 4.95
C GLY A 122 -10.56 10.30 4.88
N THR A 123 -10.53 11.58 5.16
CA THR A 123 -11.68 12.49 5.01
C THR A 123 -11.95 12.75 3.51
N THR A 124 -13.11 13.32 3.20
CA THR A 124 -13.42 13.78 1.83
C THR A 124 -12.32 14.73 1.34
N GLY A 125 -11.82 14.49 0.14
CA GLY A 125 -10.74 15.31 -0.45
C GLY A 125 -9.32 14.97 0.02
N SER A 126 -9.14 13.97 0.90
CA SER A 126 -7.80 13.54 1.36
C SER A 126 -7.00 12.74 0.33
N GLY A 127 -7.62 12.35 -0.80
CA GLY A 127 -7.00 11.51 -1.81
C GLY A 127 -7.18 10.00 -1.59
N LYS A 128 -8.06 9.56 -0.65
CA LYS A 128 -8.30 8.14 -0.38
C LYS A 128 -8.66 7.36 -1.65
N SER A 129 -9.62 7.84 -2.43
CA SER A 129 -10.06 7.17 -3.67
C SER A 129 -8.95 7.13 -4.71
N VAL A 130 -8.17 8.21 -4.84
CA VAL A 130 -6.99 8.25 -5.73
C VAL A 130 -5.95 7.24 -5.26
N GLY A 131 -5.69 7.15 -3.95
CA GLY A 131 -4.77 6.17 -3.38
C GLY A 131 -5.20 4.72 -3.63
N VAL A 132 -6.49 4.40 -3.44
CA VAL A 132 -7.04 3.06 -3.73
C VAL A 132 -6.90 2.72 -5.22
N ASN A 133 -7.23 3.67 -6.11
CA ASN A 133 -7.03 3.49 -7.55
C ASN A 133 -5.56 3.29 -7.91
N ALA A 134 -4.64 4.04 -7.32
CA ALA A 134 -3.21 3.86 -7.53
C ALA A 134 -2.73 2.46 -7.10
N MET A 135 -3.24 1.94 -5.98
CA MET A 135 -2.96 0.58 -5.54
C MET A 135 -3.49 -0.48 -6.53
N LEU A 136 -4.73 -0.35 -7.00
CA LEU A 136 -5.30 -1.26 -7.99
C LEU A 136 -4.51 -1.21 -9.30
N LEU A 137 -4.23 -0.03 -9.82
CA LEU A 137 -3.41 0.12 -11.02
C LEU A 137 -2.02 -0.48 -10.84
N SER A 138 -1.39 -0.33 -9.68
CA SER A 138 -0.10 -0.97 -9.38
C SER A 138 -0.16 -2.48 -9.60
N LEU A 139 -1.20 -3.13 -9.08
CA LEU A 139 -1.40 -4.57 -9.23
C LEU A 139 -1.62 -4.97 -10.70
N LEU A 140 -2.44 -4.19 -11.43
CA LEU A 140 -2.74 -4.46 -12.84
C LEU A 140 -1.50 -4.27 -13.74
N TYR A 141 -0.64 -3.30 -13.45
CA TYR A 141 0.62 -3.11 -14.16
C TYR A 141 1.68 -4.15 -13.78
N LYS A 142 1.61 -4.69 -12.55
CA LYS A 142 2.62 -5.63 -12.05
C LYS A 142 2.40 -7.07 -12.50
N ALA A 143 1.15 -7.51 -12.62
CA ALA A 143 0.86 -8.91 -12.84
C ALA A 143 -0.45 -9.15 -13.62
N GLY A 144 -0.46 -10.21 -14.41
CA GLY A 144 -1.64 -10.70 -15.12
C GLY A 144 -2.62 -11.46 -14.21
N PRO A 145 -3.78 -11.84 -14.74
CA PRO A 145 -4.83 -12.53 -13.99
C PRO A 145 -4.45 -13.94 -13.53
N ASP A 146 -3.39 -14.52 -14.06
CA ASP A 146 -2.79 -15.78 -13.63
C ASP A 146 -2.06 -15.66 -12.29
N LYS A 147 -1.59 -14.46 -11.92
CA LYS A 147 -0.85 -14.19 -10.69
C LYS A 147 -1.68 -13.41 -9.67
N VAL A 148 -2.57 -12.53 -10.11
CA VAL A 148 -3.39 -11.68 -9.24
C VAL A 148 -4.85 -11.73 -9.65
N ARG A 149 -5.72 -12.04 -8.71
CA ARG A 149 -7.17 -12.00 -8.89
C ARG A 149 -7.78 -11.01 -7.90
N LEU A 150 -8.84 -10.36 -8.31
CA LEU A 150 -9.50 -9.29 -7.56
C LEU A 150 -10.96 -9.64 -7.31
N LEU A 151 -11.42 -9.41 -6.09
CA LEU A 151 -12.82 -9.30 -5.73
C LEU A 151 -13.06 -7.87 -5.26
N LEU A 152 -13.74 -7.08 -6.07
CA LEU A 152 -14.00 -5.67 -5.81
C LEU A 152 -15.42 -5.49 -5.25
N ILE A 153 -15.53 -4.81 -4.11
CA ILE A 153 -16.80 -4.53 -3.44
C ILE A 153 -16.94 -3.02 -3.30
N ASP A 154 -17.94 -2.45 -3.97
CA ASP A 154 -18.24 -1.02 -3.99
C ASP A 154 -19.73 -0.76 -3.73
N PRO A 155 -20.18 -0.81 -2.48
CA PRO A 155 -21.60 -0.66 -2.14
C PRO A 155 -22.16 0.73 -2.45
N LYS A 156 -21.32 1.72 -2.66
CA LYS A 156 -21.71 3.09 -3.04
C LYS A 156 -21.78 3.31 -4.56
N MET A 157 -21.29 2.36 -5.36
CA MET A 157 -21.24 2.43 -6.84
C MET A 157 -20.52 3.67 -7.39
N LEU A 158 -19.49 4.17 -6.70
CA LEU A 158 -18.88 5.46 -7.02
C LEU A 158 -17.45 5.36 -7.54
N GLU A 159 -16.70 4.33 -7.18
CA GLU A 159 -15.25 4.35 -7.33
C GLU A 159 -14.69 3.22 -8.19
N LEU A 160 -15.29 2.02 -8.17
CA LEU A 160 -14.69 0.81 -8.74
C LEU A 160 -15.35 0.32 -10.04
N SER A 161 -16.44 0.93 -10.49
CA SER A 161 -17.15 0.54 -11.72
C SER A 161 -16.28 0.63 -12.99
N VAL A 162 -15.25 1.46 -12.98
CA VAL A 162 -14.29 1.59 -14.10
C VAL A 162 -13.46 0.32 -14.34
N TYR A 163 -13.41 -0.58 -13.35
CA TYR A 163 -12.71 -1.87 -13.46
C TYR A 163 -13.61 -3.01 -13.93
N GLU A 164 -14.88 -2.75 -14.22
CA GLU A 164 -15.78 -3.79 -14.70
C GLU A 164 -15.26 -4.45 -15.98
N GLY A 165 -15.33 -5.77 -16.04
CA GLY A 165 -14.92 -6.55 -17.21
C GLY A 165 -13.41 -6.82 -17.35
N ILE A 166 -12.56 -6.34 -16.44
CA ILE A 166 -11.13 -6.69 -16.49
C ILE A 166 -10.91 -8.17 -16.17
N PRO A 167 -9.92 -8.85 -16.80
CA PRO A 167 -9.71 -10.29 -16.65
C PRO A 167 -9.27 -10.71 -15.24
N HIS A 168 -8.81 -9.78 -14.41
CA HIS A 168 -8.40 -10.04 -13.03
C HIS A 168 -9.58 -10.27 -12.09
N LEU A 169 -10.81 -9.87 -12.46
CA LEU A 169 -11.98 -10.03 -11.59
C LEU A 169 -12.38 -11.49 -11.42
N LEU A 170 -12.66 -11.88 -10.17
CA LEU A 170 -13.28 -13.17 -9.82
C LEU A 170 -14.79 -13.17 -10.05
N ALA A 171 -15.42 -12.01 -9.90
CA ALA A 171 -16.84 -11.75 -10.14
C ALA A 171 -16.99 -10.31 -10.62
N PRO A 172 -18.13 -9.92 -11.23
CA PRO A 172 -18.46 -8.52 -11.46
C PRO A 172 -18.28 -7.68 -10.20
N VAL A 173 -18.04 -6.37 -10.35
CA VAL A 173 -17.92 -5.48 -9.19
C VAL A 173 -19.17 -5.58 -8.32
N VAL A 174 -18.99 -6.00 -7.08
CA VAL A 174 -20.09 -6.30 -6.16
C VAL A 174 -20.60 -5.01 -5.54
N THR A 175 -21.88 -4.71 -5.74
CA THR A 175 -22.52 -3.49 -5.23
C THR A 175 -23.61 -3.80 -4.19
N ASP A 176 -24.14 -5.01 -4.15
CA ASP A 176 -25.12 -5.47 -3.17
C ASP A 176 -24.44 -6.01 -1.89
N MET A 177 -25.00 -5.64 -0.73
CA MET A 177 -24.41 -6.01 0.57
C MET A 177 -24.53 -7.51 0.89
N LYS A 178 -25.55 -8.19 0.37
CA LYS A 178 -25.72 -9.66 0.58
C LYS A 178 -24.71 -10.41 -0.28
N GLU A 179 -24.52 -9.97 -1.52
CA GLU A 179 -23.50 -10.52 -2.41
C GLU A 179 -22.10 -10.28 -1.85
N ALA A 180 -21.84 -9.08 -1.30
CA ALA A 180 -20.58 -8.77 -0.63
C ALA A 180 -20.29 -9.73 0.53
N ALA A 181 -21.29 -9.97 1.40
CA ALA A 181 -21.17 -10.94 2.49
C ALA A 181 -20.94 -12.38 1.99
N SER A 182 -21.59 -12.76 0.89
CA SER A 182 -21.38 -14.07 0.25
C SER A 182 -20.00 -14.19 -0.35
N GLY A 183 -19.50 -13.16 -1.03
CA GLY A 183 -18.14 -13.09 -1.57
C GLY A 183 -17.08 -13.24 -0.48
N LEU A 184 -17.25 -12.57 0.67
CA LEU A 184 -16.32 -12.69 1.80
C LEU A 184 -16.34 -14.12 2.41
N ARG A 185 -17.52 -14.73 2.54
CA ARG A 185 -17.63 -16.14 2.98
C ARG A 185 -16.94 -17.08 2.00
N TRP A 186 -17.12 -16.85 0.71
CA TRP A 186 -16.44 -17.62 -0.32
C TRP A 186 -14.92 -17.49 -0.20
N CYS A 187 -14.38 -16.29 0.05
CA CYS A 187 -12.94 -16.08 0.26
C CYS A 187 -12.41 -16.93 1.44
N VAL A 188 -13.16 -17.04 2.54
CA VAL A 188 -12.78 -17.89 3.68
C VAL A 188 -12.78 -19.36 3.29
N ALA A 189 -13.83 -19.83 2.63
CA ALA A 189 -13.93 -21.22 2.18
C ALA A 189 -12.82 -21.59 1.20
N GLU A 190 -12.50 -20.69 0.24
CA GLU A 190 -11.42 -20.89 -0.72
C GLU A 190 -10.04 -20.89 -0.02
N MET A 191 -9.84 -20.04 0.97
CA MET A 191 -8.62 -20.05 1.79
C MET A 191 -8.44 -21.40 2.50
N GLU A 192 -9.51 -21.94 3.12
CA GLU A 192 -9.49 -23.25 3.78
C GLU A 192 -9.22 -24.37 2.78
N ARG A 193 -9.82 -24.32 1.61
CA ARG A 193 -9.57 -25.27 0.52
C ARG A 193 -8.09 -25.25 0.11
N ARG A 194 -7.50 -24.08 -0.05
CA ARG A 194 -6.08 -23.94 -0.39
C ARG A 194 -5.17 -24.46 0.71
N TYR A 195 -5.51 -24.27 1.98
CA TYR A 195 -4.76 -24.89 3.08
C TYR A 195 -4.77 -26.44 2.99
N LYS A 196 -5.91 -27.04 2.67
CA LYS A 196 -6.01 -28.48 2.46
C LYS A 196 -5.17 -28.95 1.27
N LEU A 197 -5.19 -28.21 0.16
CA LEU A 197 -4.34 -28.49 -1.01
C LEU A 197 -2.85 -28.44 -0.67
N MET A 198 -2.41 -27.40 0.02
CA MET A 198 -1.00 -27.28 0.45
C MET A 198 -0.61 -28.41 1.38
N ALA A 199 -1.48 -28.78 2.33
CA ALA A 199 -1.24 -29.90 3.24
C ALA A 199 -1.13 -31.22 2.49
N SER A 200 -2.03 -31.50 1.54
CA SER A 200 -1.99 -32.73 0.73
C SER A 200 -0.75 -32.81 -0.16
N ALA A 201 -0.26 -31.66 -0.62
CA ALA A 201 0.97 -31.57 -1.41
C ALA A 201 2.25 -31.58 -0.55
N GLY A 202 2.14 -31.55 0.78
CA GLY A 202 3.28 -31.55 1.70
C GLY A 202 4.08 -30.25 1.69
N VAL A 203 3.45 -29.12 1.34
CA VAL A 203 4.07 -27.79 1.29
C VAL A 203 3.53 -26.88 2.36
N ARG A 204 4.34 -25.89 2.81
CA ARG A 204 4.01 -25.03 3.96
C ARG A 204 3.56 -23.62 3.56
N ASN A 205 3.71 -23.24 2.30
CA ASN A 205 3.35 -21.92 1.82
C ASN A 205 2.95 -21.93 0.34
N LEU A 206 2.29 -20.87 -0.09
CA LEU A 206 1.76 -20.74 -1.44
C LEU A 206 2.87 -20.77 -2.51
N ALA A 207 3.99 -20.12 -2.27
CA ALA A 207 5.12 -20.11 -3.22
C ALA A 207 5.68 -21.52 -3.46
N GLY A 208 5.80 -22.34 -2.42
CA GLY A 208 6.21 -23.74 -2.52
C GLY A 208 5.18 -24.58 -3.28
N PHE A 209 3.89 -24.32 -3.06
CA PHE A 209 2.82 -25.00 -3.78
C PHE A 209 2.85 -24.66 -5.27
N ASN A 210 2.90 -23.37 -5.62
CA ASN A 210 2.96 -22.90 -7.00
C ASN A 210 4.17 -23.48 -7.74
N ARG A 211 5.36 -23.46 -7.13
CA ARG A 211 6.56 -24.09 -7.73
C ARG A 211 6.34 -25.56 -8.02
N LYS A 212 5.76 -26.30 -7.07
CA LYS A 212 5.50 -27.73 -7.26
C LYS A 212 4.53 -27.99 -8.42
N VAL A 213 3.51 -27.14 -8.57
CA VAL A 213 2.58 -27.20 -9.72
C VAL A 213 3.28 -26.88 -11.02
N GLU A 214 4.09 -25.81 -11.05
CA GLU A 214 4.85 -25.40 -12.23
C GLU A 214 5.83 -26.50 -12.67
N ASP A 215 6.57 -27.11 -11.73
CA ASP A 215 7.49 -28.21 -11.99
C ASP A 215 6.76 -29.45 -12.57
N ALA A 216 5.58 -29.79 -12.03
CA ALA A 216 4.76 -30.89 -12.52
C ALA A 216 4.24 -30.63 -13.95
N ILE A 217 3.79 -29.42 -14.24
CA ILE A 217 3.39 -29.01 -15.60
C ILE A 217 4.56 -29.11 -16.58
N ALA A 218 5.74 -28.62 -16.18
CA ALA A 218 6.96 -28.68 -17.00
C ALA A 218 7.41 -30.12 -17.27
N ALA A 219 7.18 -31.04 -16.32
CA ALA A 219 7.46 -32.49 -16.49
C ALA A 219 6.41 -33.22 -17.33
N GLY A 220 5.31 -32.54 -17.75
CA GLY A 220 4.23 -33.18 -18.51
C GLY A 220 3.25 -34.00 -17.66
N GLU A 221 3.35 -33.92 -16.33
CA GLU A 221 2.53 -34.62 -15.35
C GLU A 221 1.80 -33.62 -14.44
N PRO A 222 0.82 -32.85 -14.94
CA PRO A 222 0.15 -31.82 -14.14
C PRO A 222 -0.53 -32.43 -12.91
N MET A 223 -0.36 -31.75 -11.77
CA MET A 223 -1.00 -32.17 -10.51
C MET A 223 -2.52 -32.06 -10.64
N LYS A 224 -3.20 -33.11 -10.18
CA LYS A 224 -4.67 -33.13 -10.08
C LYS A 224 -5.06 -32.58 -8.70
N ASP A 225 -6.21 -31.88 -8.66
CA ASP A 225 -6.83 -31.48 -7.40
C ASP A 225 -7.45 -32.73 -6.73
N PRO A 226 -6.95 -33.15 -5.57
CA PRO A 226 -7.46 -34.35 -4.89
C PRO A 226 -8.87 -34.14 -4.30
N PHE A 227 -9.38 -32.93 -4.27
CA PHE A 227 -10.70 -32.58 -3.75
C PHE A 227 -11.71 -32.25 -4.85
N TRP A 228 -11.28 -32.36 -6.11
CA TRP A 228 -12.18 -32.13 -7.25
C TRP A 228 -13.10 -33.33 -7.45
N VAL A 229 -14.40 -33.06 -7.50
CA VAL A 229 -15.46 -34.06 -7.76
C VAL A 229 -16.11 -33.69 -9.09
N ALA A 230 -16.31 -34.67 -9.95
CA ALA A 230 -17.03 -34.46 -11.21
C ALA A 230 -18.49 -34.09 -10.94
N GLU A 231 -19.09 -33.20 -11.72
CA GLU A 231 -20.48 -32.76 -11.57
C GLU A 231 -21.48 -33.98 -11.60
N GLU A 232 -21.17 -35.02 -12.36
CA GLU A 232 -21.97 -36.24 -12.46
C GLU A 232 -21.98 -37.03 -11.15
N GLU A 233 -20.91 -37.01 -10.36
CA GLU A 233 -20.85 -37.67 -9.05
C GLU A 233 -21.50 -36.82 -7.94
N TYR A 234 -21.54 -35.49 -8.10
CA TYR A 234 -22.18 -34.60 -7.16
C TYR A 234 -23.71 -34.76 -7.15
N ASN A 235 -24.32 -34.93 -8.34
CA ASN A 235 -25.75 -35.11 -8.49
C ASN A 235 -26.23 -36.53 -8.11
N ALA A 236 -25.34 -37.51 -8.05
CA ALA A 236 -25.69 -38.89 -7.65
C ALA A 236 -25.83 -39.11 -6.13
N GLY A 237 -25.48 -38.11 -5.31
CA GLY A 237 -25.58 -38.15 -3.85
C GLY A 237 -26.83 -37.48 -3.26
N GLU A 238 -27.74 -36.96 -4.08
CA GLU A 238 -28.97 -36.30 -3.67
C GLU A 238 -30.26 -37.09 -3.94
N GLU A 239 -30.17 -38.42 -4.16
CA GLU A 239 -31.35 -39.34 -4.22
C GLU A 239 -31.60 -40.06 -2.90
#